data_20f0477f55d6401cf2df800d5c1267fa
#
_entry.id   20f0477f55d6401cf2df800d5c1267fa
#
_cell.length_a   1.000
_cell.length_b   1.000
_cell.length_c   1.000
_cell.angle_alpha   90.00
_cell.angle_beta   90.00
_cell.angle_gamma   90.00
#
_symmetry.space_group_name_H-M   'P 1'
#
loop_
_entity.id
_entity.type
_entity.pdbx_description
1 polymer ?
#
loop_
_entity_poly.entity_id
_entity_poly.type
_entity_poly.pdbx_seq_one_letter_code
_entity_poly.pdbx_strand_id
1 'polypeptide(L)'
;MIARAVPKTGPRRSRLLYVEEHAENVALAEALLAGRKDLLLLHAADANLGIKLARSRRPEAILIGIDVDLAGMSALEFIKVLRADPATETTPVLALAADTAPGAIVKALEAGFFQVIAKPLQAAPFMEALLFALEFAAVERSEYNPLKESR
;
A
#
# COMPACT_ATOMS: atom_id res chain seq x y z
N MET A 1 23.38 16.11 -21.48
CA MET A 1 23.16 15.94 -21.12
C MET A 1 22.80 15.35 -20.82
N ILE A 2 22.63 15.16 -20.57
CA ILE A 2 22.27 14.74 -20.12
C ILE A 2 22.23 14.13 -19.37
N ALA A 3 22.41 14.08 -19.01
CA ALA A 3 22.39 13.64 -18.25
C ALA A 3 21.83 13.40 -17.61
N ARG A 4 21.48 13.54 -17.69
CA ARG A 4 20.94 13.40 -17.13
C ARG A 4 20.53 12.73 -16.74
N ALA A 5 20.28 12.90 -16.66
CA ALA A 5 19.71 12.37 -16.30
C ALA A 5 19.70 11.15 -16.08
N VAL A 6 20.00 10.87 -16.08
CA VAL A 6 20.01 9.80 -15.95
C VAL A 6 20.13 9.26 -14.93
N PRO A 7 19.78 8.92 -14.68
CA PRO A 7 19.57 8.41 -13.68
C PRO A 7 20.30 7.74 -13.15
N LYS A 8 20.59 8.04 -12.83
CA LYS A 8 21.30 7.71 -12.27
C LYS A 8 21.10 6.60 -11.75
N THR A 9 20.46 6.10 -12.04
CA THR A 9 20.38 5.15 -11.45
C THR A 9 19.51 4.18 -11.81
N GLY A 10 19.22 3.44 -12.13
CA GLY A 10 18.35 2.39 -12.38
C GLY A 10 16.92 2.74 -12.10
N PRO A 11 16.00 1.80 -12.23
CA PRO A 11 14.59 2.09 -12.02
C PRO A 11 14.31 2.53 -10.61
N ARG A 12 13.34 3.41 -10.49
CA ARG A 12 12.87 3.87 -9.22
C ARG A 12 12.23 2.71 -8.47
N ARG A 13 12.50 2.64 -7.17
CA ARG A 13 11.91 1.60 -6.34
C ARG A 13 10.47 1.92 -6.02
N SER A 14 9.61 0.91 -6.08
CA SER A 14 8.24 1.04 -5.64
C SER A 14 8.19 0.90 -4.12
N ARG A 15 7.36 1.71 -3.50
CA ARG A 15 7.27 1.75 -2.04
C ARG A 15 6.01 1.10 -1.58
N LEU A 16 6.15 0.20 -0.61
CA LEU A 16 5.02 -0.39 0.10
C LEU A 16 5.07 0.13 1.52
N LEU A 17 3.98 0.73 1.98
CA LEU A 17 3.87 1.17 3.35
C LEU A 17 3.09 0.13 4.14
N TYR A 18 3.70 -0.42 5.18
CA TYR A 18 3.06 -1.40 6.04
C TYR A 18 2.73 -0.73 7.37
N VAL A 19 1.44 -0.63 7.67
CA VAL A 19 0.97 -0.07 8.95
C VAL A 19 0.76 -1.24 9.89
N GLU A 20 1.67 -1.41 10.86
CA GLU A 20 1.71 -2.59 11.70
C GLU A 20 2.46 -2.28 12.99
N GLU A 21 1.88 -2.61 14.14
CA GLU A 21 2.50 -2.29 15.41
C GLU A 21 3.47 -3.37 15.90
N HIS A 22 3.38 -4.59 15.39
CA HIS A 22 4.24 -5.69 15.88
C HIS A 22 5.45 -5.88 15.00
N ALA A 23 6.64 -5.73 15.62
CA ALA A 23 7.90 -5.81 14.87
C ALA A 23 8.08 -7.15 14.18
N GLU A 24 7.58 -8.24 14.77
CA GLU A 24 7.74 -9.56 14.15
C GLU A 24 6.95 -9.67 12.85
N ASN A 25 5.81 -9.00 12.75
CA ASN A 25 5.05 -9.01 11.51
C ASN A 25 5.76 -8.20 10.43
N VAL A 26 6.37 -7.09 10.83
CA VAL A 26 7.16 -6.29 9.89
C VAL A 26 8.34 -7.09 9.39
N ALA A 27 9.02 -7.81 10.31
CA ALA A 27 10.18 -8.63 9.93
C ALA A 27 9.79 -9.72 8.94
N LEU A 28 8.60 -10.30 9.10
CA LEU A 28 8.12 -11.30 8.14
C LEU A 28 7.94 -10.68 6.76
N ALA A 29 7.32 -9.52 6.69
CA ALA A 29 7.14 -8.84 5.40
C ALA A 29 8.49 -8.51 4.78
N GLU A 30 9.44 -8.04 5.59
CA GLU A 30 10.78 -7.74 5.10
C GLU A 30 11.44 -8.99 4.52
N ALA A 31 11.29 -10.12 5.21
CA ALA A 31 11.88 -11.37 4.74
C ALA A 31 11.27 -11.81 3.41
N LEU A 32 9.96 -11.63 3.27
CA LEU A 32 9.29 -12.02 2.03
C LEU A 32 9.69 -11.14 0.85
N LEU A 33 10.11 -9.91 1.12
CA LEU A 33 10.51 -8.97 0.08
C LEU A 33 12.01 -8.90 -0.14
N ALA A 34 12.79 -9.68 0.62
CA ALA A 34 14.24 -9.51 0.66
C ALA A 34 14.92 -9.68 -0.71
N GLY A 35 14.38 -10.52 -1.57
CA GLY A 35 14.96 -10.75 -2.88
C GLY A 35 14.58 -9.72 -3.94
N ARG A 36 13.71 -8.77 -3.61
CA ARG A 36 13.19 -7.81 -4.58
C ARG A 36 13.83 -6.44 -4.36
N LYS A 37 14.83 -6.14 -5.15
CA LYS A 37 15.53 -4.86 -5.02
C LYS A 37 14.74 -3.70 -5.61
N ASP A 38 13.70 -4.00 -6.36
CA ASP A 38 12.83 -2.99 -6.93
C ASP A 38 11.76 -2.51 -5.94
N LEU A 39 11.71 -3.09 -4.75
CA LEU A 39 10.71 -2.75 -3.73
C LEU A 39 11.38 -2.19 -2.49
N LEU A 40 10.73 -1.20 -1.89
CA LEU A 40 11.18 -0.60 -0.65
C LEU A 40 10.04 -0.66 0.35
N LEU A 41 10.29 -1.25 1.51
CA LEU A 41 9.27 -1.34 2.56
C LEU A 41 9.41 -0.15 3.50
N LEU A 42 8.32 0.59 3.65
CA LEU A 42 8.21 1.64 4.66
C LEU A 42 7.33 1.10 5.78
N HIS A 43 7.59 1.51 6.98
CA HIS A 43 6.88 1.00 8.15
C HIS A 43 6.32 2.12 9.00
N ALA A 44 5.07 1.97 9.43
CA ALA A 44 4.45 2.86 10.40
C ALA A 44 3.87 1.99 11.51
N ALA A 45 4.18 2.31 12.76
CA ALA A 45 3.73 1.52 13.89
C ALA A 45 2.26 1.77 14.23
N ASP A 46 1.71 2.90 13.82
CA ASP A 46 0.30 3.19 14.08
C ASP A 46 -0.32 3.92 12.89
N ALA A 47 -1.64 4.09 12.96
CA ALA A 47 -2.37 4.66 11.83
C ALA A 47 -2.04 6.13 11.60
N ASN A 48 -1.81 6.90 12.65
CA ASN A 48 -1.49 8.31 12.47
C ASN A 48 -0.18 8.50 11.73
N LEU A 49 0.85 7.74 12.12
CA LEU A 49 2.11 7.79 11.40
C LEU A 49 1.92 7.26 9.97
N GLY A 50 1.08 6.25 9.81
CA GLY A 50 0.77 5.71 8.49
C GLY A 50 0.21 6.77 7.56
N ILE A 51 -0.72 7.58 8.06
CA ILE A 51 -1.30 8.65 7.26
C ILE A 51 -0.23 9.68 6.89
N LYS A 52 0.62 10.06 7.85
CA LYS A 52 1.68 11.01 7.58
C LYS A 52 2.63 10.51 6.51
N LEU A 53 3.03 9.25 6.61
CA LEU A 53 3.95 8.67 5.62
C LEU A 53 3.27 8.49 4.27
N ALA A 54 1.99 8.15 4.26
CA ALA A 54 1.27 8.03 3.00
C ALA A 54 1.25 9.37 2.26
N ARG A 55 1.06 10.45 2.98
CA ARG A 55 1.04 11.78 2.38
C ARG A 55 2.42 12.26 1.93
N SER A 56 3.43 12.03 2.76
CA SER A 56 4.76 12.60 2.50
C SER A 56 5.62 11.73 1.61
N ARG A 57 5.49 10.41 1.72
CA ARG A 57 6.35 9.49 0.97
C ARG A 57 5.66 8.92 -0.26
N ARG A 58 4.37 9.10 -0.38
CA ARG A 58 3.58 8.70 -1.55
C ARG A 58 3.88 7.26 -1.98
N PRO A 59 3.63 6.27 -1.09
CA PRO A 59 3.85 4.87 -1.46
C PRO A 59 2.91 4.45 -2.58
N GLU A 60 3.35 3.47 -3.37
CA GLU A 60 2.54 2.93 -4.45
C GLU A 60 1.45 2.00 -3.94
N ALA A 61 1.64 1.43 -2.74
CA ALA A 61 0.64 0.56 -2.13
C ALA A 61 0.78 0.62 -0.62
N ILE A 62 -0.32 0.31 0.07
CA ILE A 62 -0.35 0.30 1.53
C ILE A 62 -0.90 -1.05 1.98
N LEU A 63 -0.33 -1.60 3.06
CA LEU A 63 -0.77 -2.85 3.65
C LEU A 63 -1.17 -2.59 5.10
N ILE A 64 -2.34 -3.03 5.53
CA ILE A 64 -2.81 -2.81 6.89
C ILE A 64 -3.71 -3.96 7.34
N GLY A 65 -3.62 -4.35 8.61
CA GLY A 65 -4.51 -5.34 9.18
C GLY A 65 -5.90 -4.77 9.37
N ILE A 66 -6.92 -5.45 8.86
CA ILE A 66 -8.28 -4.92 8.88
C ILE A 66 -8.99 -5.15 10.20
N ASP A 67 -8.54 -6.15 10.96
CA ASP A 67 -9.22 -6.52 12.21
C ASP A 67 -8.48 -6.04 13.46
N VAL A 68 -7.61 -5.06 13.34
CA VAL A 68 -6.92 -4.50 14.51
C VAL A 68 -7.14 -3.00 14.58
N ASP A 69 -7.01 -2.51 15.80
CA ASP A 69 -7.14 -1.10 16.12
C ASP A 69 -5.74 -0.55 16.32
N LEU A 70 -5.34 0.40 15.52
CA LEU A 70 -3.98 0.91 15.55
C LEU A 70 -3.94 2.27 16.23
N ALA A 71 -3.76 2.25 17.56
CA ALA A 71 -3.68 3.46 18.37
C ALA A 71 -4.96 4.29 18.28
N GLY A 72 -6.10 3.62 18.41
CA GLY A 72 -7.38 4.30 18.47
C GLY A 72 -8.03 4.58 17.12
N MET A 73 -7.43 4.12 16.04
CA MET A 73 -8.03 4.28 14.71
C MET A 73 -8.17 2.91 14.07
N SER A 74 -9.37 2.58 13.63
CA SER A 74 -9.61 1.31 12.94
C SER A 74 -9.14 1.40 11.50
N ALA A 75 -8.99 0.24 10.86
CA ALA A 75 -8.61 0.21 9.46
C ALA A 75 -9.66 0.88 8.58
N LEU A 76 -10.94 0.78 8.95
CA LEU A 76 -12.00 1.45 8.20
C LEU A 76 -11.89 2.96 8.29
N GLU A 77 -11.56 3.47 9.47
CA GLU A 77 -11.34 4.91 9.63
C GLU A 77 -10.11 5.37 8.86
N PHE A 78 -9.07 4.54 8.88
CA PHE A 78 -7.84 4.83 8.17
C PHE A 78 -8.11 4.98 6.67
N ILE A 79 -8.85 4.05 6.08
CA ILE A 79 -9.08 4.12 4.63
C ILE A 79 -9.99 5.30 4.28
N LYS A 80 -10.91 5.68 5.15
CA LYS A 80 -11.73 6.86 4.92
C LYS A 80 -10.90 8.12 4.85
N VAL A 81 -9.92 8.24 5.75
CA VAL A 81 -9.03 9.40 5.75
C VAL A 81 -8.23 9.45 4.46
N LEU A 82 -7.71 8.30 4.02
CA LEU A 82 -6.94 8.26 2.78
C LEU A 82 -7.79 8.65 1.57
N ARG A 83 -9.01 8.17 1.50
CA ARG A 83 -9.87 8.45 0.34
C ARG A 83 -10.36 9.89 0.29
N ALA A 84 -10.31 10.59 1.42
CA ALA A 84 -10.73 11.98 1.49
C ALA A 84 -9.62 12.96 1.11
N ASP A 85 -8.39 12.48 0.93
CA ASP A 85 -7.24 13.33 0.67
C ASP A 85 -6.78 13.11 -0.78
N PRO A 86 -6.71 14.16 -1.60
CA PRO A 86 -6.27 14.01 -3.00
C PRO A 86 -4.90 13.35 -3.13
N ALA A 87 -4.03 13.50 -2.14
CA ALA A 87 -2.69 12.92 -2.18
C ALA A 87 -2.72 11.39 -2.11
N THR A 88 -3.77 10.81 -1.52
CA THR A 88 -3.82 9.38 -1.24
C THR A 88 -5.10 8.72 -1.74
N GLU A 89 -5.98 9.47 -2.38
CA GLU A 89 -7.32 8.95 -2.68
C GLU A 89 -7.32 7.74 -3.62
N THR A 90 -6.31 7.58 -4.45
CA THR A 90 -6.25 6.44 -5.37
C THR A 90 -5.21 5.40 -4.99
N THR A 91 -4.51 5.59 -3.87
CA THR A 91 -3.49 4.63 -3.46
C THR A 91 -4.16 3.31 -3.08
N PRO A 92 -3.76 2.19 -3.71
CA PRO A 92 -4.37 0.90 -3.35
C PRO A 92 -3.95 0.47 -1.95
N VAL A 93 -4.92 0.04 -1.16
CA VAL A 93 -4.69 -0.41 0.21
C VAL A 93 -5.07 -1.89 0.28
N LEU A 94 -4.09 -2.71 0.65
CA LEU A 94 -4.29 -4.14 0.80
C LEU A 94 -4.66 -4.44 2.25
N ALA A 95 -5.73 -5.19 2.46
CA ALA A 95 -6.20 -5.54 3.79
C ALA A 95 -5.72 -6.93 4.19
N LEU A 96 -5.04 -7.02 5.34
CA LEU A 96 -4.71 -8.31 5.92
C LEU A 96 -5.84 -8.71 6.86
N ALA A 97 -6.42 -9.89 6.68
CA ALA A 97 -7.58 -10.31 7.45
C ALA A 97 -7.45 -11.74 7.95
N ALA A 98 -7.84 -11.95 9.20
CA ALA A 98 -7.97 -13.31 9.73
C ALA A 98 -9.22 -13.97 9.19
N ASP A 99 -10.29 -13.19 8.96
CA ASP A 99 -11.55 -13.69 8.44
C ASP A 99 -11.63 -13.39 6.94
N THR A 100 -11.59 -14.45 6.13
CA THR A 100 -11.69 -14.32 4.68
C THR A 100 -12.96 -14.94 4.14
N ALA A 101 -14.00 -15.03 4.96
CA ALA A 101 -15.31 -15.47 4.48
C ALA A 101 -15.81 -14.49 3.42
N PRO A 102 -16.61 -14.97 2.46
CA PRO A 102 -17.06 -14.11 1.35
C PRO A 102 -17.70 -12.80 1.80
N GLY A 103 -18.49 -12.83 2.87
CA GLY A 103 -19.14 -11.61 3.37
C GLY A 103 -18.14 -10.59 3.89
N ALA A 104 -17.08 -11.07 4.59
CA ALA A 104 -16.05 -10.18 5.11
C ALA A 104 -15.25 -9.56 3.97
N ILE A 105 -14.97 -10.35 2.95
CA ILE A 105 -14.24 -9.84 1.79
C ILE A 105 -15.04 -8.76 1.08
N VAL A 106 -16.33 -9.02 0.87
CA VAL A 106 -17.20 -8.04 0.20
C VAL A 106 -17.24 -6.73 0.98
N LYS A 107 -17.36 -6.82 2.30
CA LYS A 107 -17.39 -5.62 3.14
C LYS A 107 -16.11 -4.81 3.01
N ALA A 108 -14.97 -5.50 2.99
CA ALA A 108 -13.70 -4.81 2.86
C ALA A 108 -13.59 -4.10 1.51
N LEU A 109 -14.00 -4.79 0.45
CA LEU A 109 -13.93 -4.20 -0.89
C LEU A 109 -14.88 -3.00 -1.00
N GLU A 110 -16.07 -3.11 -0.40
CA GLU A 110 -17.03 -2.01 -0.42
C GLU A 110 -16.51 -0.81 0.37
N ALA A 111 -15.71 -1.06 1.39
CA ALA A 111 -15.13 0.02 2.19
C ALA A 111 -14.01 0.74 1.46
N GLY A 112 -13.52 0.19 0.37
CA GLY A 112 -12.48 0.84 -0.44
C GLY A 112 -11.13 0.14 -0.44
N PHE A 113 -11.03 -1.02 0.21
CA PHE A 113 -9.77 -1.79 0.14
C PHE A 113 -9.63 -2.40 -1.24
N PHE A 114 -8.40 -2.43 -1.71
CA PHE A 114 -8.11 -2.90 -3.07
C PHE A 114 -8.22 -4.42 -3.17
N GLN A 115 -7.75 -5.12 -2.14
CA GLN A 115 -7.76 -6.56 -2.11
C GLN A 115 -7.59 -7.03 -0.68
N VAL A 116 -8.06 -8.24 -0.38
CA VAL A 116 -7.93 -8.84 0.94
C VAL A 116 -6.94 -10.00 0.87
N ILE A 117 -6.00 -10.01 1.80
CA ILE A 117 -4.99 -11.07 1.91
C ILE A 117 -5.18 -11.76 3.25
N ALA A 118 -5.19 -13.10 3.24
CA ALA A 118 -5.36 -13.86 4.47
C ALA A 118 -4.12 -13.80 5.35
N LYS A 119 -4.33 -13.76 6.66
CA LYS A 119 -3.26 -13.91 7.64
C LYS A 119 -3.02 -15.40 7.88
N PRO A 120 -1.79 -15.78 8.19
CA PRO A 120 -0.56 -14.99 8.17
C PRO A 120 -0.07 -14.75 6.76
N LEU A 121 0.78 -13.74 6.58
CA LEU A 121 1.36 -13.45 5.27
C LEU A 121 2.11 -14.66 4.74
N GLN A 122 1.81 -15.03 3.51
CA GLN A 122 2.52 -16.09 2.81
C GLN A 122 3.05 -15.54 1.50
N ALA A 123 4.17 -16.08 1.05
CA ALA A 123 4.91 -15.50 -0.06
C ALA A 123 4.08 -15.33 -1.32
N ALA A 124 3.43 -16.40 -1.80
CA ALA A 124 2.75 -16.33 -3.09
C ALA A 124 1.54 -15.40 -3.07
N PRO A 125 0.58 -15.55 -2.14
CA PRO A 125 -0.57 -14.64 -2.14
C PRO A 125 -0.18 -13.19 -1.90
N PHE A 126 0.80 -12.96 -1.03
CA PHE A 126 1.25 -11.62 -0.73
C PHE A 126 1.87 -10.96 -1.96
N MET A 127 2.80 -11.68 -2.60
CA MET A 127 3.49 -11.13 -3.76
C MET A 127 2.51 -10.90 -4.92
N GLU A 128 1.59 -11.83 -5.13
CA GLU A 128 0.59 -11.71 -6.17
C GLU A 128 -0.27 -10.44 -6.00
N ALA A 129 -0.77 -10.25 -4.78
CA ALA A 129 -1.60 -9.10 -4.48
C ALA A 129 -0.80 -7.80 -4.58
N LEU A 130 0.43 -7.82 -4.09
CA LEU A 130 1.29 -6.64 -4.13
C LEU A 130 1.60 -6.24 -5.56
N LEU A 131 1.99 -7.20 -6.40
CA LEU A 131 2.33 -6.87 -7.79
C LEU A 131 1.11 -6.36 -8.55
N PHE A 132 -0.06 -6.90 -8.25
CA PHE A 132 -1.29 -6.40 -8.87
C PHE A 132 -1.58 -4.96 -8.44
N ALA A 133 -1.39 -4.66 -7.16
CA ALA A 133 -1.59 -3.29 -6.65
C ALA A 133 -0.59 -2.32 -7.29
N LEU A 134 0.67 -2.75 -7.43
CA LEU A 134 1.68 -1.91 -8.04
C LEU A 134 1.39 -1.66 -9.51
N GLU A 135 0.86 -2.65 -10.20
CA GLU A 135 0.46 -2.51 -11.60
C GLU A 135 -0.68 -1.50 -11.72
N PHE A 136 -1.65 -1.59 -10.83
CA PHE A 136 -2.75 -0.63 -10.79
C PHE A 136 -2.22 0.78 -10.55
N ALA A 137 -1.33 0.94 -9.59
CA ALA A 137 -0.76 2.25 -9.29
C ALA A 137 -0.01 2.83 -10.49
N ALA A 138 0.69 1.98 -11.22
CA ALA A 138 1.42 2.42 -12.41
C ALA A 138 0.47 2.89 -13.50
N VAL A 139 -0.64 2.19 -13.69
CA VAL A 139 -1.65 2.59 -14.67
C VAL A 139 -2.26 3.94 -14.28
N GLU A 140 -2.61 4.09 -13.00
CA GLU A 140 -3.16 5.36 -12.51
C GLU A 140 -2.21 6.52 -12.78
N ARG A 141 -0.93 6.31 -12.52
CA ARG A 141 0.06 7.34 -12.75
C ARG A 141 0.20 7.68 -14.23
N SER A 142 0.21 6.66 -15.08
CA SER A 142 0.41 6.88 -16.50
C SER A 142 -0.80 7.53 -17.15
N GLU A 143 -1.99 7.34 -16.58
CA GLU A 143 -3.20 7.95 -17.13
C GLU A 143 -3.36 9.39 -16.68
N TYR A 144 -2.71 9.78 -15.60
CA TYR A 144 -2.76 11.18 -15.21
C TYR A 144 -1.90 11.99 -16.16
N ASN A 145 -2.50 12.96 -16.79
CA ASN A 145 -1.80 13.81 -17.75
C ASN A 145 -2.33 15.24 -17.63
N PRO A 146 -1.53 16.12 -17.02
CA PRO A 146 -1.98 17.50 -16.84
C PRO A 146 -2.34 18.19 -18.16
N LEU A 147 -1.68 17.82 -19.26
CA LEU A 147 -1.98 18.43 -20.54
C LEU A 147 -3.35 18.03 -21.05
N LYS A 148 -3.78 16.81 -20.76
CA LYS A 148 -5.12 16.39 -21.12
C LYS A 148 -6.17 17.18 -20.36
N GLU A 149 -5.90 17.43 -19.10
CA GLU A 149 -6.86 18.13 -18.26
C GLU A 149 -7.00 19.60 -18.62
N SER A 150 -5.98 20.17 -19.21
CA SER A 150 -6.03 21.57 -19.56
C SER A 150 -6.75 21.85 -20.88
N ARG A 151 -7.26 20.82 -21.54
CA ARG A 151 -8.01 21.02 -22.79
C ARG A 151 -9.49 21.19 -22.62
#